data_ffdf94eded51c7be5605d40c39d4289c
#
_entry.id   ffdf94eded51c7be5605d40c39d4289c
#
_cell.length_a   1.000
_cell.length_b   1.000
_cell.length_c   1.000
_cell.angle_alpha   90.00
_cell.angle_beta   90.00
_cell.angle_gamma   90.00
#
_symmetry.space_group_name_H-M   'P 1'
#
loop_
_entity.id
_entity.type
_entity.pdbx_description
1 polymer ?
#
loop_
_entity_poly.entity_id
_entity_poly.type
_entity_poly.pdbx_seq_one_letter_code
_entity_poly.pdbx_strand_id
1 'polypeptide(L)'
;MNAVGFAWRSLVRQPARAALGVLGVAAVGALLLDMLLLSRGLVVSMQDLLDRGGWDIRVGAGELPGTVRIPNALEAAQTIAELPSVRAALVIRSATAQIDRSSGPPLRVSFQGVTTRTASRANSALRAPWTIMRGRDAERPNEIVVDNGIATEAGLAPGSEVTLRASCVADVEALPATRLQVVGIAEFPFEATNEHTAGGTFDALAAACGGNVGEEADLILVTSMGDADGTAAAIRAVAPGLRAATNSEVVGRLQQTSFSYFRQISSVLTTVTVSFAVLLIAVLLTVSVNQRLGEIAALRALGFSRTRVVKDVLSESALIVGTGGLLSLPLGLALASGLDRILKGMPGIPAALHFFVFEPQALAVHAALLVATAIVAALYPMRIVSRLPIAATLRDEVIG
;
A
#
# COMPACT_ATOMS: atom_id res chain seq x y z
N MET A 1 28.79 37.70 14.33
CA MET A 1 27.42 37.50 13.83
C MET A 1 27.34 36.10 13.22
N ASN A 2 26.41 35.29 13.67
CA ASN A 2 26.26 33.94 13.16
C ASN A 2 25.59 33.98 11.77
N ALA A 3 26.04 33.17 10.81
CA ALA A 3 25.52 33.12 9.42
C ALA A 3 23.99 32.89 9.39
N VAL A 4 23.46 32.08 10.31
CA VAL A 4 22.02 31.81 10.48
C VAL A 4 21.23 33.08 10.86
N GLY A 5 21.77 33.92 11.75
CA GLY A 5 21.12 35.16 12.15
C GLY A 5 21.05 36.21 11.02
N PHE A 6 22.05 36.20 10.15
CA PHE A 6 22.06 37.04 8.95
C PHE A 6 21.06 36.54 7.90
N ALA A 7 21.05 35.24 7.64
CA ALA A 7 20.09 34.59 6.75
C ALA A 7 18.63 34.81 7.19
N TRP A 8 18.32 34.71 8.50
CA TRP A 8 17.00 34.99 9.04
C TRP A 8 16.54 36.43 8.79
N ARG A 9 17.40 37.41 9.08
CA ARG A 9 17.08 38.83 8.82
C ARG A 9 16.89 39.13 7.34
N SER A 10 17.61 38.43 6.49
CA SER A 10 17.46 38.48 5.04
C SER A 10 16.10 38.01 4.58
N LEU A 11 15.64 36.84 5.07
CA LEU A 11 14.33 36.27 4.77
C LEU A 11 13.18 37.18 5.24
N VAL A 12 13.32 37.79 6.44
CA VAL A 12 12.31 38.71 6.99
C VAL A 12 12.22 40.03 6.19
N ARG A 13 13.32 40.48 5.57
CA ARG A 13 13.31 41.70 4.71
C ARG A 13 12.60 41.51 3.37
N GLN A 14 12.51 40.27 2.88
CA GLN A 14 11.84 39.94 1.61
C GLN A 14 10.81 38.81 1.81
N PRO A 15 9.72 39.07 2.57
CA PRO A 15 8.82 38.03 3.04
C PRO A 15 8.07 37.30 1.91
N ALA A 16 7.66 38.03 0.86
CA ALA A 16 6.94 37.41 -0.28
C ALA A 16 7.79 36.36 -1.01
N ARG A 17 9.08 36.64 -1.20
CA ARG A 17 10.02 35.73 -1.84
C ARG A 17 10.35 34.54 -0.95
N ALA A 18 10.61 34.79 0.33
CA ALA A 18 10.83 33.72 1.31
C ALA A 18 9.62 32.79 1.38
N ALA A 19 8.42 33.34 1.42
CA ALA A 19 7.17 32.58 1.42
C ALA A 19 7.02 31.74 0.15
N LEU A 20 7.26 32.29 -1.05
CA LEU A 20 7.22 31.54 -2.30
C LEU A 20 8.24 30.40 -2.31
N GLY A 21 9.46 30.64 -1.81
CA GLY A 21 10.48 29.61 -1.69
C GLY A 21 10.08 28.48 -0.76
N VAL A 22 9.61 28.84 0.45
CA VAL A 22 9.15 27.87 1.45
C VAL A 22 7.94 27.09 0.96
N LEU A 23 6.93 27.76 0.38
CA LEU A 23 5.76 27.10 -0.18
C LEU A 23 6.08 26.19 -1.35
N GLY A 24 6.99 26.63 -2.25
CA GLY A 24 7.46 25.80 -3.36
C GLY A 24 8.16 24.53 -2.89
N VAL A 25 9.08 24.65 -1.93
CA VAL A 25 9.74 23.49 -1.31
C VAL A 25 8.75 22.61 -0.56
N ALA A 26 7.81 23.22 0.18
CA ALA A 26 6.78 22.48 0.90
C ALA A 26 5.86 21.67 -0.04
N ALA A 27 5.42 22.27 -1.14
CA ALA A 27 4.59 21.59 -2.13
C ALA A 27 5.31 20.43 -2.81
N VAL A 28 6.55 20.67 -3.29
CA VAL A 28 7.35 19.63 -3.93
C VAL A 28 7.75 18.55 -2.93
N GLY A 29 8.11 18.94 -1.71
CA GLY A 29 8.40 18.01 -0.62
C GLY A 29 7.20 17.17 -0.23
N ALA A 30 6.00 17.75 -0.20
CA ALA A 30 4.76 17.02 0.09
C ALA A 30 4.46 15.95 -0.98
N LEU A 31 4.61 16.28 -2.27
CA LEU A 31 4.48 15.32 -3.36
C LEU A 31 5.52 14.19 -3.28
N LEU A 32 6.76 14.54 -2.95
CA LEU A 32 7.83 13.55 -2.78
C LEU A 32 7.52 12.59 -1.62
N LEU A 33 7.07 13.12 -0.49
CA LEU A 33 6.68 12.31 0.66
C LEU A 33 5.51 11.39 0.33
N ASP A 34 4.48 11.92 -0.33
CA ASP A 34 3.29 11.15 -0.76
C ASP A 34 3.68 9.96 -1.66
N MET A 35 4.56 10.20 -2.64
CA MET A 35 5.06 9.13 -3.52
C MET A 35 5.86 8.05 -2.77
N LEU A 36 6.67 8.44 -1.78
CA LEU A 36 7.44 7.50 -0.96
C LEU A 36 6.51 6.66 -0.06
N LEU A 37 5.51 7.29 0.55
CA LEU A 37 4.55 6.61 1.42
C LEU A 37 3.65 5.66 0.63
N LEU A 38 3.15 6.10 -0.53
CA LEU A 38 2.32 5.27 -1.41
C LEU A 38 3.07 4.02 -1.90
N SER A 39 4.32 4.19 -2.36
CA SER A 39 5.12 3.08 -2.91
C SER A 39 5.43 2.00 -1.89
N ARG A 40 5.65 2.37 -0.62
CA ARG A 40 5.95 1.43 0.47
C ARG A 40 4.73 0.97 1.23
N GLY A 41 3.77 1.87 1.42
CA GLY A 41 2.56 1.60 2.18
C GLY A 41 1.75 0.44 1.59
N LEU A 42 1.64 0.38 0.27
CA LEU A 42 0.96 -0.72 -0.43
C LEU A 42 1.58 -2.09 -0.11
N VAL A 43 2.91 -2.16 -0.08
CA VAL A 43 3.64 -3.40 0.19
C VAL A 43 3.43 -3.87 1.62
N VAL A 44 3.64 -2.95 2.58
CA VAL A 44 3.48 -3.24 4.01
C VAL A 44 2.04 -3.62 4.31
N SER A 45 1.08 -2.87 3.78
CA SER A 45 -0.34 -3.15 3.99
C SER A 45 -0.78 -4.48 3.39
N MET A 46 -0.26 -4.85 2.21
CA MET A 46 -0.56 -6.16 1.61
C MET A 46 0.01 -7.29 2.46
N GLN A 47 1.23 -7.14 2.98
CA GLN A 47 1.82 -8.13 3.87
C GLN A 47 1.03 -8.28 5.16
N ASP A 48 0.67 -7.17 5.80
CA ASP A 48 -0.19 -7.16 7.00
C ASP A 48 -1.54 -7.83 6.74
N LEU A 49 -2.13 -7.58 5.57
CA LEU A 49 -3.41 -8.17 5.17
C LEU A 49 -3.29 -9.70 5.03
N LEU A 50 -2.20 -10.17 4.43
CA LEU A 50 -1.93 -11.60 4.28
C LEU A 50 -1.66 -12.29 5.63
N ASP A 51 -1.01 -11.58 6.56
CA ASP A 51 -0.59 -12.14 7.86
C ASP A 51 -1.72 -12.13 8.92
N ARG A 52 -2.73 -11.22 8.79
CA ARG A 52 -3.85 -11.10 9.75
C ARG A 52 -4.65 -12.38 9.94
N GLY A 53 -4.77 -13.21 8.88
CA GLY A 53 -5.49 -14.48 8.95
C GLY A 53 -4.79 -15.59 9.73
N GLY A 54 -3.50 -15.40 10.09
CA GLY A 54 -2.68 -16.43 10.73
C GLY A 54 -2.25 -17.56 9.78
N TRP A 55 -2.41 -17.35 8.48
CA TRP A 55 -1.99 -18.24 7.40
C TRP A 55 -0.74 -17.67 6.74
N ASP A 56 0.39 -18.35 6.87
CA ASP A 56 1.69 -17.88 6.45
C ASP A 56 2.16 -18.43 5.08
N ILE A 57 1.51 -19.50 4.59
CA ILE A 57 1.80 -20.10 3.28
C ILE A 57 0.51 -20.25 2.47
N ARG A 58 0.61 -19.98 1.18
CA ARG A 58 -0.46 -20.15 0.19
C ARG A 58 0.00 -21.15 -0.87
N VAL A 59 -0.84 -22.17 -1.11
CA VAL A 59 -0.55 -23.21 -2.08
C VAL A 59 -1.59 -23.13 -3.20
N GLY A 60 -1.11 -23.01 -4.44
CA GLY A 60 -1.93 -22.90 -5.65
C GLY A 60 -1.34 -23.71 -6.80
N ALA A 61 -2.09 -23.90 -7.88
CA ALA A 61 -1.60 -24.56 -9.10
C ALA A 61 -0.96 -23.57 -10.10
N GLY A 62 -1.27 -22.26 -10.00
CA GLY A 62 -0.75 -21.22 -10.88
C GLY A 62 0.46 -20.47 -10.32
N GLU A 63 0.95 -19.50 -11.09
CA GLU A 63 2.05 -18.61 -10.65
C GLU A 63 1.67 -17.74 -9.46
N LEU A 64 0.44 -17.27 -9.44
CA LEU A 64 -0.16 -16.60 -8.29
C LEU A 64 -1.22 -17.53 -7.68
N PRO A 65 -1.29 -17.66 -6.35
CA PRO A 65 -2.31 -18.44 -5.67
C PRO A 65 -3.72 -17.98 -6.08
N GLY A 66 -4.62 -18.95 -6.33
CA GLY A 66 -6.01 -18.66 -6.70
C GLY A 66 -6.26 -18.38 -8.19
N THR A 67 -5.24 -18.33 -9.04
CA THR A 67 -5.40 -18.07 -10.48
C THR A 67 -5.76 -19.32 -11.31
N VAL A 68 -5.36 -20.48 -10.84
CA VAL A 68 -5.64 -21.78 -11.46
C VAL A 68 -6.13 -22.73 -10.38
N ARG A 69 -7.18 -23.52 -10.68
CA ARG A 69 -7.74 -24.48 -9.74
C ARG A 69 -6.78 -25.63 -9.48
N ILE A 70 -6.75 -26.06 -8.22
CA ILE A 70 -6.02 -27.22 -7.76
C ILE A 70 -6.92 -28.45 -7.93
N PRO A 71 -6.56 -29.40 -8.77
CA PRO A 71 -7.29 -30.67 -8.84
C PRO A 71 -7.00 -31.51 -7.58
N ASN A 72 -7.96 -32.32 -7.13
CA ASN A 72 -7.85 -33.19 -5.95
C ASN A 72 -7.34 -32.42 -4.71
N ALA A 73 -7.85 -31.21 -4.51
CA ALA A 73 -7.35 -30.28 -3.48
C ALA A 73 -7.48 -30.83 -2.05
N LEU A 74 -8.49 -31.65 -1.79
CA LEU A 74 -8.69 -32.27 -0.48
C LEU A 74 -7.61 -33.29 -0.16
N GLU A 75 -7.23 -34.14 -1.11
CA GLU A 75 -6.13 -35.10 -0.97
C GLU A 75 -4.78 -34.39 -0.84
N ALA A 76 -4.55 -33.36 -1.67
CA ALA A 76 -3.35 -32.52 -1.55
C ALA A 76 -3.24 -31.85 -0.19
N ALA A 77 -4.34 -31.32 0.36
CA ALA A 77 -4.36 -30.69 1.68
C ALA A 77 -4.09 -31.70 2.81
N GLN A 78 -4.58 -32.94 2.69
CA GLN A 78 -4.28 -34.01 3.64
C GLN A 78 -2.80 -34.38 3.63
N THR A 79 -2.21 -34.58 2.43
CA THR A 79 -0.77 -34.85 2.27
C THR A 79 0.09 -33.73 2.85
N ILE A 80 -0.30 -32.49 2.62
CA ILE A 80 0.38 -31.29 3.19
C ILE A 80 0.27 -31.28 4.73
N ALA A 81 -0.90 -31.59 5.25
CA ALA A 81 -1.14 -31.56 6.70
C ALA A 81 -0.41 -32.67 7.48
N GLU A 82 0.02 -33.76 6.80
CA GLU A 82 0.84 -34.81 7.39
C GLU A 82 2.29 -34.37 7.64
N LEU A 83 2.75 -33.30 7.01
CA LEU A 83 4.11 -32.79 7.22
C LEU A 83 4.32 -32.33 8.66
N PRO A 84 5.47 -32.69 9.30
CA PRO A 84 5.76 -32.31 10.69
C PRO A 84 5.82 -30.80 10.91
N SER A 85 6.19 -30.05 9.89
CA SER A 85 6.30 -28.58 9.93
C SER A 85 4.97 -27.85 9.74
N VAL A 86 3.88 -28.55 9.42
CA VAL A 86 2.56 -27.99 9.19
C VAL A 86 1.71 -28.12 10.45
N ARG A 87 1.10 -27.01 10.87
CA ARG A 87 0.14 -26.93 11.97
C ARG A 87 -1.29 -27.19 11.48
N ALA A 88 -1.65 -26.54 10.37
CA ALA A 88 -2.97 -26.63 9.80
C ALA A 88 -2.94 -26.36 8.29
N ALA A 89 -3.85 -26.98 7.55
CA ALA A 89 -4.09 -26.71 6.14
C ALA A 89 -5.60 -26.53 5.93
N LEU A 90 -6.04 -25.51 5.19
CA LEU A 90 -7.43 -25.16 4.92
C LEU A 90 -7.62 -25.01 3.41
N VAL A 91 -8.60 -25.73 2.87
CA VAL A 91 -8.95 -25.61 1.44
C VAL A 91 -10.02 -24.55 1.26
N ILE A 92 -9.84 -23.69 0.26
CA ILE A 92 -10.80 -22.64 -0.10
C ILE A 92 -11.21 -22.82 -1.54
N ARG A 93 -12.51 -22.75 -1.76
CA ARG A 93 -13.12 -22.64 -3.08
C ARG A 93 -14.12 -21.50 -3.09
N SER A 94 -14.10 -20.69 -4.15
CA SER A 94 -15.01 -19.58 -4.36
C SER A 94 -15.92 -19.84 -5.56
N ALA A 95 -17.14 -19.39 -5.46
CA ALA A 95 -18.09 -19.38 -6.57
C ALA A 95 -18.87 -18.07 -6.59
N THR A 96 -19.24 -17.63 -7.79
CA THR A 96 -20.19 -16.52 -7.91
C THR A 96 -21.56 -16.99 -7.50
N ALA A 97 -22.22 -16.25 -6.63
CA ALA A 97 -23.55 -16.57 -6.15
C ALA A 97 -24.47 -15.35 -6.17
N GLN A 98 -25.74 -15.60 -5.98
CA GLN A 98 -26.79 -14.59 -5.83
C GLN A 98 -27.58 -14.87 -4.56
N ILE A 99 -27.83 -13.82 -3.79
CA ILE A 99 -28.69 -13.86 -2.61
C ILE A 99 -30.01 -13.18 -2.96
N ASP A 100 -31.11 -13.90 -2.78
CA ASP A 100 -32.44 -13.35 -2.98
C ASP A 100 -32.74 -12.31 -1.89
N ARG A 101 -33.26 -11.14 -2.28
CA ARG A 101 -33.69 -10.08 -1.35
C ARG A 101 -35.20 -10.04 -1.24
N SER A 102 -35.70 -9.60 -0.10
CA SER A 102 -37.14 -9.38 0.13
C SER A 102 -37.74 -8.30 -0.79
N SER A 103 -36.91 -7.33 -1.22
CA SER A 103 -37.28 -6.30 -2.18
C SER A 103 -36.08 -5.91 -3.06
N GLY A 104 -36.31 -5.86 -4.39
CA GLY A 104 -35.28 -5.51 -5.38
C GLY A 104 -34.62 -6.72 -6.07
N PRO A 105 -33.65 -6.46 -6.96
CA PRO A 105 -32.95 -7.53 -7.67
C PRO A 105 -32.06 -8.35 -6.72
N PRO A 106 -31.75 -9.62 -7.08
CA PRO A 106 -30.84 -10.43 -6.31
C PRO A 106 -29.46 -9.75 -6.16
N LEU A 107 -28.85 -9.92 -4.99
CA LEU A 107 -27.53 -9.38 -4.70
C LEU A 107 -26.46 -10.37 -5.18
N ARG A 108 -25.54 -9.91 -6.03
CA ARG A 108 -24.42 -10.73 -6.49
C ARG A 108 -23.37 -10.76 -5.39
N VAL A 109 -22.92 -11.97 -5.06
CA VAL A 109 -21.95 -12.20 -3.98
C VAL A 109 -20.88 -13.19 -4.43
N SER A 110 -19.68 -13.11 -3.86
CA SER A 110 -18.67 -14.16 -3.92
C SER A 110 -18.90 -15.10 -2.74
N PHE A 111 -19.24 -16.37 -3.00
CA PHE A 111 -19.42 -17.35 -1.94
C PHE A 111 -18.17 -18.19 -1.76
N GLN A 112 -17.55 -18.13 -0.60
CA GLN A 112 -16.34 -18.86 -0.24
C GLN A 112 -16.67 -20.06 0.63
N GLY A 113 -16.45 -21.27 0.11
CA GLY A 113 -16.53 -22.51 0.85
C GLY A 113 -15.16 -22.90 1.41
N VAL A 114 -15.12 -23.17 2.72
CA VAL A 114 -13.89 -23.63 3.40
C VAL A 114 -14.08 -25.02 4.02
N THR A 115 -13.03 -25.83 4.03
CA THR A 115 -13.08 -27.13 4.67
C THR A 115 -13.11 -27.00 6.19
N THR A 116 -14.07 -27.69 6.84
CA THR A 116 -14.16 -27.77 8.30
C THR A 116 -13.31 -28.89 8.89
N ARG A 117 -12.93 -29.88 8.07
CA ARG A 117 -12.14 -31.06 8.43
C ARG A 117 -10.75 -30.96 7.83
N THR A 118 -9.90 -30.20 8.43
CA THR A 118 -8.49 -30.24 8.02
C THR A 118 -7.66 -30.90 9.13
N ALA A 119 -6.67 -31.66 8.73
CA ALA A 119 -5.74 -32.26 9.65
C ALA A 119 -5.05 -31.19 10.48
N SER A 120 -5.53 -30.96 11.66
CA SER A 120 -4.87 -30.12 12.66
C SER A 120 -4.27 -31.05 13.71
N ARG A 121 -2.95 -31.00 13.90
CA ARG A 121 -2.26 -31.74 14.97
C ARG A 121 -2.53 -31.16 16.36
N ALA A 122 -3.03 -29.96 16.43
CA ALA A 122 -3.47 -29.34 17.66
C ALA A 122 -4.99 -29.23 17.64
N ASN A 123 -5.65 -29.51 18.77
CA ASN A 123 -7.09 -29.34 19.00
C ASN A 123 -7.56 -27.87 18.89
N SER A 124 -6.84 -27.04 18.13
CA SER A 124 -7.16 -25.65 17.86
C SER A 124 -8.14 -25.58 16.70
N ALA A 125 -9.30 -25.02 16.96
CA ALA A 125 -10.28 -24.68 15.92
C ALA A 125 -9.56 -23.97 14.76
N LEU A 126 -9.70 -24.51 13.55
CA LEU A 126 -9.23 -23.85 12.34
C LEU A 126 -9.89 -22.49 12.25
N ARG A 127 -9.10 -21.44 12.12
CA ARG A 127 -9.64 -20.12 11.87
C ARG A 127 -10.02 -20.03 10.40
N ALA A 128 -11.25 -19.63 10.14
CA ALA A 128 -11.65 -19.22 8.80
C ALA A 128 -10.80 -18.03 8.32
N PRO A 129 -10.67 -17.81 6.99
CA PRO A 129 -9.91 -16.70 6.44
C PRO A 129 -10.61 -15.33 6.59
N TRP A 130 -11.64 -15.25 7.40
CA TRP A 130 -12.40 -14.05 7.75
C TRP A 130 -12.47 -13.83 9.25
N THR A 131 -12.87 -12.64 9.68
CA THR A 131 -13.01 -12.29 11.10
C THR A 131 -14.48 -12.08 11.44
N ILE A 132 -14.98 -12.82 12.43
CA ILE A 132 -16.36 -12.67 12.89
C ILE A 132 -16.52 -11.37 13.69
N MET A 133 -17.42 -10.51 13.21
CA MET A 133 -17.77 -9.24 13.84
C MET A 133 -18.96 -9.38 14.78
N ARG A 134 -19.97 -10.17 14.40
CA ARG A 134 -21.17 -10.46 15.19
C ARG A 134 -21.64 -11.89 14.94
N GLY A 135 -22.17 -12.56 15.97
CA GLY A 135 -22.62 -13.94 15.87
C GLY A 135 -21.48 -14.94 16.03
N ARG A 136 -21.50 -16.01 15.26
CA ARG A 136 -20.51 -17.09 15.26
C ARG A 136 -20.13 -17.49 13.84
N ASP A 137 -19.11 -18.31 13.72
CA ASP A 137 -18.70 -18.88 12.43
C ASP A 137 -19.64 -19.99 11.96
N ALA A 138 -19.64 -20.27 10.65
CA ALA A 138 -20.40 -21.33 10.02
C ALA A 138 -19.71 -22.69 10.24
N GLU A 139 -20.39 -23.62 10.91
CA GLU A 139 -19.85 -24.94 11.20
C GLU A 139 -20.62 -26.05 10.47
N ARG A 140 -21.86 -25.77 10.05
CA ARG A 140 -22.77 -26.75 9.44
C ARG A 140 -23.02 -26.43 7.96
N PRO A 141 -23.37 -27.44 7.13
CA PRO A 141 -23.62 -27.23 5.70
C PRO A 141 -24.76 -26.28 5.35
N ASN A 142 -25.65 -26.00 6.29
CA ASN A 142 -26.77 -25.08 6.12
C ASN A 142 -26.53 -23.69 6.73
N GLU A 143 -25.31 -23.39 7.14
CA GLU A 143 -24.92 -22.13 7.79
C GLU A 143 -24.04 -21.30 6.89
N ILE A 144 -24.22 -19.97 6.95
CA ILE A 144 -23.34 -19.01 6.28
C ILE A 144 -23.03 -17.83 7.18
N VAL A 145 -21.90 -17.21 6.92
CA VAL A 145 -21.56 -15.86 7.38
C VAL A 145 -21.60 -14.91 6.18
N VAL A 146 -22.00 -13.68 6.42
CA VAL A 146 -22.13 -12.66 5.37
C VAL A 146 -21.33 -11.41 5.75
N ASP A 147 -20.91 -10.63 4.77
CA ASP A 147 -20.30 -9.33 5.02
C ASP A 147 -21.33 -8.33 5.60
N ASN A 148 -20.84 -7.20 6.07
CA ASN A 148 -21.69 -6.14 6.61
C ASN A 148 -22.52 -5.44 5.52
N GLY A 149 -22.06 -5.44 4.27
CA GLY A 149 -22.78 -4.89 3.12
C GLY A 149 -24.02 -5.71 2.82
N ILE A 150 -23.87 -7.04 2.67
CA ILE A 150 -25.01 -7.98 2.50
C ILE A 150 -26.01 -7.84 3.65
N ALA A 151 -25.50 -7.83 4.91
CA ALA A 151 -26.35 -7.72 6.09
C ALA A 151 -27.19 -6.44 6.06
N THR A 152 -26.60 -5.32 5.64
CA THR A 152 -27.30 -4.02 5.57
C THR A 152 -28.26 -3.95 4.39
N GLU A 153 -27.83 -4.34 3.19
CA GLU A 153 -28.63 -4.20 1.96
C GLU A 153 -29.77 -5.20 1.87
N ALA A 154 -29.59 -6.43 2.39
CA ALA A 154 -30.63 -7.45 2.41
C ALA A 154 -31.41 -7.47 3.73
N GLY A 155 -31.04 -6.64 4.72
CA GLY A 155 -31.70 -6.59 6.02
C GLY A 155 -31.52 -7.87 6.85
N LEU A 156 -30.35 -8.53 6.74
CA LEU A 156 -30.07 -9.81 7.39
C LEU A 156 -29.39 -9.61 8.74
N ALA A 157 -29.71 -10.48 9.68
CA ALA A 157 -29.11 -10.58 11.00
C ALA A 157 -28.78 -12.05 11.32
N PRO A 158 -27.86 -12.31 12.26
CA PRO A 158 -27.71 -13.69 12.76
C PRO A 158 -29.05 -14.30 13.18
N GLY A 159 -29.33 -15.47 12.61
CA GLY A 159 -30.64 -16.15 12.75
C GLY A 159 -31.56 -16.01 11.53
N SER A 160 -31.32 -15.10 10.61
CA SER A 160 -32.10 -14.92 9.38
C SER A 160 -31.89 -16.11 8.44
N GLU A 161 -32.95 -16.51 7.73
CA GLU A 161 -32.85 -17.43 6.59
C GLU A 161 -32.64 -16.65 5.29
N VAL A 162 -31.82 -17.20 4.39
CA VAL A 162 -31.52 -16.63 3.09
C VAL A 162 -31.51 -17.70 2.02
N THR A 163 -31.99 -17.37 0.83
CA THR A 163 -31.87 -18.21 -0.35
C THR A 163 -30.68 -17.79 -1.18
N LEU A 164 -29.77 -18.73 -1.41
CA LEU A 164 -28.55 -18.54 -2.18
C LEU A 164 -28.58 -19.42 -3.43
N ARG A 165 -28.13 -18.88 -4.56
CA ARG A 165 -28.00 -19.56 -5.85
C ARG A 165 -26.57 -19.40 -6.33
N ALA A 166 -25.79 -20.51 -6.37
CA ALA A 166 -24.37 -20.45 -6.78
C ALA A 166 -24.18 -20.96 -8.21
N SER A 167 -23.38 -20.25 -8.98
CA SER A 167 -22.92 -20.69 -10.32
C SER A 167 -21.51 -21.26 -10.21
N CYS A 168 -21.40 -22.57 -10.30
CA CYS A 168 -20.14 -23.29 -10.14
C CYS A 168 -19.60 -23.87 -11.45
N VAL A 169 -20.44 -23.89 -12.49
CA VAL A 169 -20.09 -24.35 -13.84
C VAL A 169 -20.58 -23.29 -14.83
N ALA A 170 -19.75 -22.96 -15.80
CA ALA A 170 -19.97 -21.83 -16.72
C ALA A 170 -21.26 -21.94 -17.59
N ASP A 171 -21.80 -23.16 -17.78
CA ASP A 171 -22.86 -23.44 -18.75
C ASP A 171 -24.23 -23.78 -18.10
N VAL A 172 -24.42 -23.54 -16.79
CA VAL A 172 -25.69 -23.87 -16.13
C VAL A 172 -26.54 -22.62 -15.95
N GLU A 173 -27.62 -22.52 -16.75
CA GLU A 173 -28.58 -21.41 -16.70
C GLU A 173 -29.51 -21.45 -15.45
N ALA A 174 -29.79 -22.63 -14.90
CA ALA A 174 -30.67 -22.80 -13.75
C ALA A 174 -29.86 -23.10 -12.48
N LEU A 175 -29.69 -22.11 -11.63
CA LEU A 175 -28.99 -22.26 -10.36
C LEU A 175 -29.93 -22.85 -9.29
N PRO A 176 -29.53 -23.93 -8.58
CA PRO A 176 -30.34 -24.49 -7.52
C PRO A 176 -30.49 -23.47 -6.38
N ALA A 177 -31.71 -23.34 -5.86
CA ALA A 177 -31.99 -22.51 -4.72
C ALA A 177 -31.68 -23.27 -3.43
N THR A 178 -30.67 -22.85 -2.70
CA THR A 178 -30.26 -23.43 -1.43
C THR A 178 -30.63 -22.49 -0.29
N ARG A 179 -31.38 -23.01 0.70
CA ARG A 179 -31.74 -22.27 1.91
C ARG A 179 -30.63 -22.43 2.94
N LEU A 180 -30.10 -21.29 3.40
CA LEU A 180 -29.03 -21.23 4.37
C LEU A 180 -29.42 -20.29 5.53
N GLN A 181 -28.88 -20.55 6.69
CA GLN A 181 -29.08 -19.72 7.88
C GLN A 181 -27.87 -18.83 8.07
N VAL A 182 -28.06 -17.51 8.16
CA VAL A 182 -27.03 -16.56 8.54
C VAL A 182 -26.73 -16.75 10.02
N VAL A 183 -25.49 -17.14 10.37
CA VAL A 183 -25.08 -17.36 11.76
C VAL A 183 -24.11 -16.29 12.26
N GLY A 184 -23.53 -15.53 11.35
CA GLY A 184 -22.62 -14.46 11.71
C GLY A 184 -22.48 -13.40 10.62
N ILE A 185 -21.99 -12.25 11.04
CA ILE A 185 -21.52 -11.18 10.17
C ILE A 185 -20.01 -11.12 10.31
N ALA A 186 -19.30 -11.16 9.17
CA ALA A 186 -17.85 -11.26 9.13
C ALA A 186 -17.23 -10.15 8.27
N GLU A 187 -15.98 -9.86 8.52
CA GLU A 187 -15.11 -9.05 7.69
C GLU A 187 -14.21 -9.97 6.86
N PHE A 188 -14.26 -9.81 5.54
CA PHE A 188 -13.44 -10.56 4.59
C PHE A 188 -12.24 -9.71 4.15
N PRO A 189 -11.01 -10.11 4.47
CA PRO A 189 -9.82 -9.26 4.27
C PRO A 189 -9.57 -8.83 2.82
N PHE A 190 -9.96 -9.68 1.86
CA PHE A 190 -9.75 -9.45 0.42
C PHE A 190 -11.00 -8.95 -0.32
N GLU A 191 -12.05 -8.60 0.42
CA GLU A 191 -13.27 -8.04 -0.16
C GLU A 191 -13.00 -6.64 -0.71
N ALA A 192 -13.31 -6.44 -1.99
CA ALA A 192 -13.17 -5.16 -2.63
C ALA A 192 -14.37 -4.23 -2.29
N THR A 193 -14.12 -2.94 -2.36
CA THR A 193 -15.18 -1.94 -2.18
C THR A 193 -16.29 -2.16 -3.24
N ASN A 194 -17.53 -2.24 -2.79
CA ASN A 194 -18.72 -2.57 -3.59
C ASN A 194 -18.81 -4.04 -4.09
N GLU A 195 -17.98 -4.91 -3.58
CA GLU A 195 -18.15 -6.35 -3.73
C GLU A 195 -18.73 -6.92 -2.42
N HIS A 196 -19.44 -8.02 -2.54
CA HIS A 196 -20.07 -8.69 -1.42
C HIS A 196 -19.55 -10.11 -1.31
N THR A 197 -19.20 -10.50 -0.09
CA THR A 197 -18.65 -11.82 0.18
C THR A 197 -19.47 -12.53 1.24
N ALA A 198 -19.77 -13.79 0.99
CA ALA A 198 -20.35 -14.71 1.96
C ALA A 198 -19.40 -15.90 2.16
N GLY A 199 -19.35 -16.44 3.35
CA GLY A 199 -18.51 -17.57 3.70
C GLY A 199 -19.31 -18.70 4.33
N GLY A 200 -18.90 -19.94 4.11
CA GLY A 200 -19.53 -21.11 4.68
C GLY A 200 -18.64 -22.34 4.59
N THR A 201 -19.21 -23.48 4.91
CA THR A 201 -18.49 -24.75 4.78
C THR A 201 -18.36 -25.15 3.30
N PHE A 202 -17.36 -25.97 2.99
CA PHE A 202 -17.21 -26.54 1.65
C PHE A 202 -18.44 -27.34 1.23
N ASP A 203 -19.08 -28.03 2.17
CA ASP A 203 -20.34 -28.79 1.95
C ASP A 203 -21.50 -27.83 1.64
N ALA A 204 -21.54 -26.64 2.28
CA ALA A 204 -22.56 -25.63 1.96
C ALA A 204 -22.40 -25.14 0.51
N LEU A 205 -21.15 -24.89 0.10
CA LEU A 205 -20.86 -24.54 -1.29
C LEU A 205 -21.23 -25.67 -2.25
N ALA A 206 -20.88 -26.92 -1.92
CA ALA A 206 -21.24 -28.09 -2.72
C ALA A 206 -22.75 -28.22 -2.90
N ALA A 207 -23.53 -28.05 -1.82
CA ALA A 207 -24.98 -28.06 -1.88
C ALA A 207 -25.52 -26.92 -2.76
N ALA A 208 -25.01 -25.72 -2.63
CA ALA A 208 -25.39 -24.56 -3.45
C ALA A 208 -25.05 -24.73 -4.93
N CYS A 209 -24.04 -25.53 -5.25
CA CYS A 209 -23.63 -25.89 -6.61
C CYS A 209 -24.35 -27.12 -7.18
N GLY A 210 -25.40 -27.65 -6.50
CA GLY A 210 -26.13 -28.83 -6.93
C GLY A 210 -25.41 -30.15 -6.69
N GLY A 211 -24.50 -30.20 -5.73
CA GLY A 211 -23.76 -31.40 -5.33
C GLY A 211 -22.53 -31.73 -6.19
N ASN A 212 -22.26 -30.97 -7.23
CA ASN A 212 -21.20 -31.26 -8.20
C ASN A 212 -20.07 -30.21 -8.17
N VAL A 213 -19.43 -30.02 -7.02
CA VAL A 213 -18.31 -29.07 -6.87
C VAL A 213 -17.00 -29.68 -7.34
N GLY A 214 -16.92 -31.02 -7.47
CA GLY A 214 -15.66 -31.73 -7.67
C GLY A 214 -14.71 -31.56 -6.46
N GLU A 215 -13.56 -32.20 -6.51
CA GLU A 215 -12.49 -32.07 -5.49
C GLU A 215 -11.54 -30.91 -5.78
N GLU A 216 -11.96 -29.96 -6.64
CA GLU A 216 -11.15 -28.82 -7.05
C GLU A 216 -11.27 -27.67 -6.05
N ALA A 217 -10.19 -26.94 -5.85
CA ALA A 217 -10.18 -25.70 -5.07
C ALA A 217 -9.33 -24.62 -5.71
N ASP A 218 -9.54 -23.39 -5.26
CA ASP A 218 -8.78 -22.24 -5.75
C ASP A 218 -7.45 -22.10 -5.00
N LEU A 219 -7.45 -22.49 -3.69
CA LEU A 219 -6.34 -22.20 -2.80
C LEU A 219 -6.31 -23.16 -1.61
N ILE A 220 -5.11 -23.54 -1.16
CA ILE A 220 -4.90 -24.16 0.14
C ILE A 220 -4.10 -23.17 1.01
N LEU A 221 -4.67 -22.75 2.13
CA LEU A 221 -3.99 -21.97 3.14
C LEU A 221 -3.31 -22.90 4.14
N VAL A 222 -2.06 -22.62 4.47
CA VAL A 222 -1.28 -23.41 5.40
C VAL A 222 -0.70 -22.54 6.50
N THR A 223 -0.75 -23.03 7.74
CA THR A 223 -0.03 -22.43 8.87
C THR A 223 1.15 -23.34 9.21
N SER A 224 2.36 -22.79 9.22
CA SER A 224 3.59 -23.48 9.61
C SER A 224 3.73 -23.57 11.13
N MET A 225 4.68 -24.39 11.60
CA MET A 225 5.07 -24.49 13.01
C MET A 225 6.14 -23.46 13.41
N GLY A 226 6.39 -22.44 12.56
CA GLY A 226 7.29 -21.32 12.84
C GLY A 226 8.32 -21.02 11.74
N ASP A 227 8.65 -22.00 10.89
CA ASP A 227 9.50 -21.80 9.70
C ASP A 227 8.66 -21.91 8.44
N ALA A 228 8.19 -20.78 7.94
CA ALA A 228 7.35 -20.72 6.76
C ALA A 228 8.13 -21.09 5.49
N ASP A 229 9.37 -20.64 5.33
CA ASP A 229 10.18 -20.88 4.14
C ASP A 229 10.59 -22.35 4.01
N GLY A 230 11.06 -22.96 5.10
CA GLY A 230 11.35 -24.39 5.16
C GLY A 230 10.11 -25.25 4.95
N THR A 231 8.96 -24.85 5.51
CA THR A 231 7.69 -25.55 5.32
C THR A 231 7.20 -25.43 3.86
N ALA A 232 7.30 -24.26 3.25
CA ALA A 232 6.98 -24.08 1.83
C ALA A 232 7.87 -24.96 0.92
N ALA A 233 9.16 -25.07 1.23
CA ALA A 233 10.07 -25.98 0.52
C ALA A 233 9.66 -27.46 0.68
N ALA A 234 9.30 -27.88 1.90
CA ALA A 234 8.81 -29.24 2.15
C ALA A 234 7.51 -29.53 1.40
N ILE A 235 6.56 -28.59 1.34
CA ILE A 235 5.33 -28.73 0.55
C ILE A 235 5.63 -28.91 -0.93
N ARG A 236 6.55 -28.11 -1.50
CA ARG A 236 6.98 -28.26 -2.90
C ARG A 236 7.59 -29.63 -3.21
N ALA A 237 8.23 -30.26 -2.24
CA ALA A 237 8.84 -31.58 -2.39
C ALA A 237 7.78 -32.71 -2.43
N VAL A 238 6.73 -32.63 -1.59
CA VAL A 238 5.67 -33.65 -1.52
C VAL A 238 4.55 -33.44 -2.56
N ALA A 239 4.35 -32.21 -3.04
CA ALA A 239 3.36 -31.85 -4.03
C ALA A 239 4.00 -31.08 -5.21
N PRO A 240 4.82 -31.72 -6.07
CA PRO A 240 5.60 -31.02 -7.10
C PRO A 240 4.76 -30.34 -8.19
N GLY A 241 3.45 -30.70 -8.30
CA GLY A 241 2.50 -30.03 -9.19
C GLY A 241 1.90 -28.75 -8.63
N LEU A 242 2.16 -28.44 -7.34
CA LEU A 242 1.64 -27.28 -6.65
C LEU A 242 2.76 -26.29 -6.29
N ARG A 243 2.42 -25.03 -6.25
CA ARG A 243 3.31 -23.95 -5.84
C ARG A 243 2.94 -23.46 -4.45
N ALA A 244 3.78 -23.81 -3.47
CA ALA A 244 3.69 -23.23 -2.15
C ALA A 244 4.53 -21.95 -2.10
N ALA A 245 3.94 -20.85 -1.67
CA ALA A 245 4.60 -19.56 -1.50
C ALA A 245 4.27 -18.97 -0.14
N THR A 246 5.28 -18.44 0.55
CA THR A 246 5.09 -17.69 1.78
C THR A 246 4.44 -16.34 1.49
N ASN A 247 3.85 -15.68 2.51
CA ASN A 247 3.26 -14.37 2.35
C ASN A 247 4.27 -13.36 1.79
N SER A 248 5.52 -13.41 2.25
CA SER A 248 6.61 -12.58 1.75
C SER A 248 6.94 -12.86 0.27
N GLU A 249 6.97 -14.13 -0.15
CA GLU A 249 7.16 -14.50 -1.56
C GLU A 249 6.00 -14.02 -2.44
N VAL A 250 4.76 -14.14 -1.96
CA VAL A 250 3.56 -13.65 -2.70
C VAL A 250 3.64 -12.14 -2.88
N VAL A 251 3.94 -11.39 -1.82
CA VAL A 251 4.11 -9.93 -1.91
C VAL A 251 5.26 -9.56 -2.84
N GLY A 252 6.39 -10.27 -2.74
CA GLY A 252 7.55 -10.06 -3.62
C GLY A 252 7.22 -10.28 -5.11
N ARG A 253 6.45 -11.32 -5.42
CA ARG A 253 5.98 -11.59 -6.81
C ARG A 253 5.01 -10.53 -7.29
N LEU A 254 4.03 -10.12 -6.47
CA LEU A 254 3.13 -9.04 -6.80
C LEU A 254 3.88 -7.74 -7.09
N GLN A 255 4.95 -7.45 -6.33
CA GLN A 255 5.82 -6.31 -6.59
C GLN A 255 6.54 -6.39 -7.94
N GLN A 256 6.99 -7.60 -8.34
CA GLN A 256 7.72 -7.80 -9.58
C GLN A 256 6.83 -7.80 -10.83
N THR A 257 5.59 -8.30 -10.71
CA THR A 257 4.65 -8.42 -11.82
C THR A 257 3.65 -7.26 -11.85
N SER A 258 2.68 -7.27 -10.96
CA SER A 258 1.53 -6.34 -10.99
C SER A 258 1.90 -4.93 -10.55
N PHE A 259 2.84 -4.78 -9.59
CA PHE A 259 3.27 -3.48 -9.09
C PHE A 259 4.54 -2.93 -9.75
N SER A 260 5.12 -3.65 -10.72
CA SER A 260 6.29 -3.15 -11.47
C SER A 260 5.99 -1.85 -12.20
N TYR A 261 4.81 -1.71 -12.81
CA TYR A 261 4.35 -0.47 -13.44
C TYR A 261 4.21 0.67 -12.42
N PHE A 262 3.63 0.42 -11.27
CA PHE A 262 3.52 1.43 -10.20
C PHE A 262 4.90 1.90 -9.72
N ARG A 263 5.85 0.98 -9.58
CA ARG A 263 7.22 1.32 -9.22
C ARG A 263 7.92 2.15 -10.29
N GLN A 264 7.74 1.81 -11.57
CA GLN A 264 8.29 2.57 -12.69
C GLN A 264 7.69 3.97 -12.75
N ILE A 265 6.36 4.10 -12.69
CA ILE A 265 5.66 5.39 -12.67
C ILE A 265 6.13 6.22 -11.46
N SER A 266 6.16 5.62 -10.26
CA SER A 266 6.63 6.30 -9.05
C SER A 266 8.08 6.76 -9.18
N SER A 267 8.98 5.95 -9.76
CA SER A 267 10.38 6.32 -9.96
C SER A 267 10.55 7.47 -10.95
N VAL A 268 9.82 7.44 -12.07
CA VAL A 268 9.81 8.53 -13.06
C VAL A 268 9.27 9.81 -12.41
N LEU A 269 8.14 9.72 -11.73
CA LEU A 269 7.49 10.86 -11.10
C LEU A 269 8.39 11.46 -9.98
N THR A 270 9.03 10.62 -9.17
CA THR A 270 10.00 11.04 -8.17
C THR A 270 11.18 11.76 -8.83
N THR A 271 11.71 11.22 -9.92
CA THR A 271 12.83 11.83 -10.66
C THR A 271 12.46 13.21 -11.22
N VAL A 272 11.27 13.31 -11.83
CA VAL A 272 10.74 14.60 -12.34
C VAL A 272 10.54 15.59 -11.19
N THR A 273 9.94 15.14 -10.09
CA THR A 273 9.69 15.98 -8.90
C THR A 273 11.00 16.50 -8.28
N VAL A 274 12.00 15.63 -8.12
CA VAL A 274 13.32 16.02 -7.61
C VAL A 274 14.02 16.98 -8.58
N SER A 275 13.96 16.72 -9.89
CA SER A 275 14.54 17.61 -10.90
C SER A 275 13.89 18.99 -10.87
N PHE A 276 12.57 19.04 -10.75
CA PHE A 276 11.83 20.29 -10.61
C PHE A 276 12.18 21.03 -9.30
N ALA A 277 12.34 20.29 -8.19
CA ALA A 277 12.79 20.84 -6.91
C ALA A 277 14.17 21.49 -7.03
N VAL A 278 15.14 20.78 -7.64
CA VAL A 278 16.49 21.30 -7.87
C VAL A 278 16.43 22.60 -8.69
N LEU A 279 15.65 22.60 -9.76
CA LEU A 279 15.51 23.77 -10.65
C LEU A 279 14.85 24.94 -9.89
N LEU A 280 13.76 24.69 -9.18
CA LEU A 280 13.06 25.72 -8.40
C LEU A 280 13.98 26.38 -7.37
N ILE A 281 14.68 25.56 -6.57
CA ILE A 281 15.59 26.05 -5.53
C ILE A 281 16.78 26.78 -6.17
N ALA A 282 17.35 26.23 -7.24
CA ALA A 282 18.46 26.87 -7.94
C ALA A 282 18.09 28.25 -8.51
N VAL A 283 16.91 28.39 -9.13
CA VAL A 283 16.39 29.66 -9.63
C VAL A 283 16.18 30.64 -8.49
N LEU A 284 15.50 30.24 -7.42
CA LEU A 284 15.26 31.10 -6.25
C LEU A 284 16.55 31.62 -5.63
N LEU A 285 17.54 30.73 -5.47
CA LEU A 285 18.85 31.11 -4.93
C LEU A 285 19.62 32.00 -5.89
N THR A 286 19.58 31.76 -7.20
CA THR A 286 20.23 32.57 -8.20
C THR A 286 19.65 33.98 -8.22
N VAL A 287 18.33 34.10 -8.18
CA VAL A 287 17.67 35.42 -8.08
C VAL A 287 18.06 36.12 -6.77
N SER A 288 18.15 35.35 -5.65
CA SER A 288 18.61 35.89 -4.36
C SER A 288 20.02 36.47 -4.44
N VAL A 289 20.93 35.72 -5.03
CA VAL A 289 22.33 36.15 -5.18
C VAL A 289 22.40 37.37 -6.10
N ASN A 290 21.72 37.33 -7.25
CA ASN A 290 21.76 38.43 -8.24
C ASN A 290 21.27 39.77 -7.66
N GLN A 291 20.23 39.74 -6.83
CA GLN A 291 19.72 40.97 -6.18
C GLN A 291 20.65 41.56 -5.13
N ARG A 292 21.69 40.82 -4.72
CA ARG A 292 22.66 41.25 -3.70
C ARG A 292 24.10 41.27 -4.20
N LEU A 293 24.29 41.26 -5.51
CA LEU A 293 25.65 41.26 -6.08
C LEU A 293 26.47 42.43 -5.60
N GLY A 294 25.87 43.62 -5.48
CA GLY A 294 26.53 44.82 -4.96
C GLY A 294 26.89 44.70 -3.48
N GLU A 295 25.98 44.22 -2.62
CA GLU A 295 26.30 43.97 -1.20
C GLU A 295 27.44 42.96 -1.05
N ILE A 296 27.42 41.90 -1.87
CA ILE A 296 28.47 40.88 -1.88
C ILE A 296 29.78 41.43 -2.36
N ALA A 297 29.79 42.27 -3.41
CA ALA A 297 30.97 42.92 -3.92
C ALA A 297 31.58 43.90 -2.89
N ALA A 298 30.75 44.70 -2.21
CA ALA A 298 31.15 45.60 -1.13
C ALA A 298 31.77 44.87 0.06
N LEU A 299 31.14 43.79 0.53
CA LEU A 299 31.67 42.93 1.60
C LEU A 299 33.04 42.34 1.22
N ARG A 300 33.19 41.94 -0.02
CA ARG A 300 34.46 41.40 -0.53
C ARG A 300 35.54 42.48 -0.65
N ALA A 301 35.17 43.70 -1.03
CA ALA A 301 36.09 44.85 -1.06
C ALA A 301 36.56 45.22 0.35
N LEU A 302 35.73 45.02 1.39
CA LEU A 302 36.07 45.17 2.80
C LEU A 302 36.91 44.01 3.37
N GLY A 303 37.32 43.01 2.55
CA GLY A 303 38.21 41.93 2.94
C GLY A 303 37.53 40.66 3.44
N PHE A 304 36.18 40.54 3.35
CA PHE A 304 35.52 39.29 3.70
C PHE A 304 35.88 38.15 2.74
N SER A 305 36.15 36.97 3.30
CA SER A 305 36.53 35.79 2.52
C SER A 305 35.37 35.22 1.67
N ARG A 306 35.73 34.64 0.51
CA ARG A 306 34.74 33.93 -0.36
C ARG A 306 33.92 32.88 0.41
N THR A 307 34.58 32.18 1.33
CA THR A 307 33.98 31.12 2.13
C THR A 307 32.86 31.66 3.05
N ARG A 308 32.98 32.92 3.51
CA ARG A 308 31.94 33.51 4.36
C ARG A 308 30.69 33.84 3.56
N VAL A 309 30.85 34.41 2.38
CA VAL A 309 29.70 34.69 1.48
C VAL A 309 28.98 33.39 1.06
N VAL A 310 29.75 32.36 0.71
CA VAL A 310 29.20 31.05 0.37
C VAL A 310 28.42 30.45 1.56
N LYS A 311 28.95 30.58 2.78
CA LYS A 311 28.21 30.11 3.99
C LYS A 311 26.92 30.87 4.21
N ASP A 312 26.88 32.17 3.92
CA ASP A 312 25.63 32.95 4.05
C ASP A 312 24.55 32.49 3.06
N VAL A 313 24.93 32.25 1.79
CA VAL A 313 24.03 31.67 0.76
C VAL A 313 23.54 30.27 1.15
N LEU A 314 24.46 29.42 1.64
CA LEU A 314 24.10 28.09 2.11
C LEU A 314 23.16 28.12 3.30
N SER A 315 23.36 29.05 4.26
CA SER A 315 22.47 29.17 5.42
C SER A 315 21.07 29.66 5.03
N GLU A 316 20.95 30.54 4.04
CA GLU A 316 19.66 30.97 3.51
C GLU A 316 18.93 29.80 2.83
N SER A 317 19.64 29.01 1.99
CA SER A 317 19.12 27.78 1.39
C SER A 317 18.65 26.78 2.44
N ALA A 318 19.48 26.55 3.46
CA ALA A 318 19.16 25.63 4.55
C ALA A 318 17.91 26.04 5.32
N LEU A 319 17.69 27.34 5.52
CA LEU A 319 16.48 27.86 6.17
C LEU A 319 15.23 27.66 5.29
N ILE A 320 15.31 27.99 4.00
CA ILE A 320 14.18 27.82 3.07
C ILE A 320 13.82 26.32 2.94
N VAL A 321 14.82 25.46 2.70
CA VAL A 321 14.60 24.02 2.55
C VAL A 321 14.20 23.39 3.88
N GLY A 322 14.79 23.80 5.01
CA GLY A 322 14.44 23.29 6.33
C GLY A 322 13.01 23.63 6.74
N THR A 323 12.60 24.89 6.57
CA THR A 323 11.23 25.32 6.88
C THR A 323 10.21 24.73 5.90
N GLY A 324 10.50 24.75 4.61
CA GLY A 324 9.68 24.12 3.57
C GLY A 324 9.57 22.61 3.76
N GLY A 325 10.68 21.94 4.11
CA GLY A 325 10.71 20.52 4.42
C GLY A 325 9.91 20.16 5.67
N LEU A 326 9.93 20.98 6.71
CA LEU A 326 9.06 20.77 7.87
C LEU A 326 7.57 20.96 7.53
N LEU A 327 7.24 21.94 6.70
CA LEU A 327 5.87 22.15 6.24
C LEU A 327 5.41 21.07 5.25
N SER A 328 6.32 20.45 4.53
CA SER A 328 6.00 19.34 3.60
C SER A 328 5.45 18.11 4.33
N LEU A 329 5.80 17.90 5.60
CA LEU A 329 5.32 16.75 6.38
C LEU A 329 3.80 16.79 6.58
N PRO A 330 3.19 17.82 7.21
CA PRO A 330 1.74 17.84 7.37
C PRO A 330 0.99 17.93 6.04
N LEU A 331 1.54 18.62 5.03
CA LEU A 331 0.93 18.71 3.71
C LEU A 331 0.98 17.36 2.99
N GLY A 332 2.10 16.65 3.04
CA GLY A 332 2.25 15.32 2.44
C GLY A 332 1.35 14.29 3.14
N LEU A 333 1.24 14.34 4.48
CA LEU A 333 0.32 13.48 5.22
C LEU A 333 -1.15 13.76 4.85
N ALA A 334 -1.53 15.02 4.70
CA ALA A 334 -2.88 15.40 4.28
C ALA A 334 -3.17 14.91 2.85
N LEU A 335 -2.21 15.06 1.94
CA LEU A 335 -2.31 14.60 0.56
C LEU A 335 -2.43 13.07 0.50
N ALA A 336 -1.55 12.35 1.19
CA ALA A 336 -1.55 10.89 1.26
C ALA A 336 -2.86 10.33 1.85
N SER A 337 -3.39 10.96 2.92
CA SER A 337 -4.67 10.54 3.50
C SER A 337 -5.86 10.82 2.57
N GLY A 338 -5.81 11.89 1.80
CA GLY A 338 -6.79 12.20 0.76
C GLY A 338 -6.77 11.17 -0.36
N LEU A 339 -5.57 10.83 -0.83
CA LEU A 339 -5.36 9.83 -1.89
C LEU A 339 -5.76 8.42 -1.43
N ASP A 340 -5.43 8.03 -0.19
CA ASP A 340 -5.86 6.75 0.41
C ASP A 340 -7.39 6.61 0.37
N ARG A 341 -8.12 7.68 0.71
CA ARG A 341 -9.58 7.68 0.68
C ARG A 341 -10.15 7.53 -0.73
N ILE A 342 -9.53 8.17 -1.72
CA ILE A 342 -9.92 8.05 -3.13
C ILE A 342 -9.65 6.65 -3.65
N LEU A 343 -8.45 6.09 -3.39
CA LEU A 343 -8.07 4.78 -3.86
C LEU A 343 -8.90 3.65 -3.24
N LYS A 344 -9.24 3.75 -1.97
CA LYS A 344 -10.16 2.80 -1.30
C LYS A 344 -11.56 2.78 -1.90
N GLY A 345 -11.99 3.85 -2.54
CA GLY A 345 -13.26 3.92 -3.24
C GLY A 345 -13.27 3.29 -4.63
N MET A 346 -12.11 2.82 -5.13
CA MET A 346 -12.04 2.21 -6.46
C MET A 346 -12.48 0.74 -6.42
N PRO A 347 -13.31 0.29 -7.38
CA PRO A 347 -13.71 -1.10 -7.46
C PRO A 347 -12.50 -2.02 -7.70
N GLY A 348 -12.55 -3.23 -7.10
CA GLY A 348 -11.47 -4.22 -7.20
C GLY A 348 -10.31 -4.03 -6.21
N ILE A 349 -10.36 -3.02 -5.36
CA ILE A 349 -9.36 -2.79 -4.30
C ILE A 349 -9.94 -3.26 -2.97
N PRO A 350 -9.25 -4.16 -2.23
CA PRO A 350 -9.69 -4.58 -0.90
C PRO A 350 -9.88 -3.40 0.04
N ALA A 351 -11.05 -3.33 0.70
CA ALA A 351 -11.38 -2.24 1.62
C ALA A 351 -10.43 -2.17 2.82
N ALA A 352 -9.88 -3.31 3.22
CA ALA A 352 -8.90 -3.42 4.30
C ALA A 352 -7.47 -3.01 3.90
N LEU A 353 -7.21 -2.75 2.62
CA LEU A 353 -5.91 -2.32 2.14
C LEU A 353 -5.69 -0.83 2.45
N HIS A 354 -4.58 -0.52 3.09
CA HIS A 354 -4.19 0.85 3.40
C HIS A 354 -2.99 1.24 2.51
N PHE A 355 -3.19 2.24 1.65
CA PHE A 355 -2.11 2.77 0.82
C PHE A 355 -1.17 3.68 1.61
N PHE A 356 -1.67 4.22 2.70
CA PHE A 356 -0.90 5.06 3.61
C PHE A 356 -0.51 4.28 4.86
N VAL A 357 0.78 3.97 4.99
CA VAL A 357 1.38 3.42 6.21
C VAL A 357 2.52 4.34 6.64
N PHE A 358 2.46 4.82 7.87
CA PHE A 358 3.51 5.65 8.43
C PHE A 358 4.75 4.79 8.69
N GLU A 359 5.81 5.01 7.92
CA GLU A 359 7.07 4.30 8.06
C GLU A 359 8.21 5.29 8.35
N PRO A 360 8.93 5.15 9.47
CA PRO A 360 10.04 6.04 9.82
C PRO A 360 11.14 6.09 8.76
N GLN A 361 11.35 4.97 8.04
CA GLN A 361 12.36 4.89 6.99
C GLN A 361 12.01 5.77 5.78
N ALA A 362 10.72 5.90 5.43
CA ALA A 362 10.27 6.81 4.38
C ALA A 362 10.56 8.27 4.74
N LEU A 363 10.39 8.66 6.01
CA LEU A 363 10.76 10.00 6.49
C LEU A 363 12.26 10.27 6.40
N ALA A 364 13.09 9.28 6.75
CA ALA A 364 14.55 9.40 6.64
C ALA A 364 15.00 9.59 5.19
N VAL A 365 14.43 8.82 4.26
CA VAL A 365 14.69 8.94 2.82
C VAL A 365 14.22 10.29 2.30
N HIS A 366 13.02 10.74 2.71
CA HIS A 366 12.49 12.07 2.36
C HIS A 366 13.44 13.20 2.80
N ALA A 367 13.86 13.19 4.07
CA ALA A 367 14.81 14.17 4.60
C ALA A 367 16.15 14.15 3.85
N ALA A 368 16.69 12.96 3.56
CA ALA A 368 17.93 12.79 2.81
C ALA A 368 17.81 13.35 1.38
N LEU A 369 16.70 13.10 0.69
CA LEU A 369 16.44 13.63 -0.65
C LEU A 369 16.30 15.15 -0.64
N LEU A 370 15.62 15.74 0.34
CA LEU A 370 15.52 17.20 0.46
C LEU A 370 16.88 17.84 0.70
N VAL A 371 17.72 17.27 1.58
CA VAL A 371 19.08 17.74 1.84
C VAL A 371 19.94 17.63 0.58
N ALA A 372 19.92 16.49 -0.11
CA ALA A 372 20.65 16.28 -1.35
C ALA A 372 20.23 17.29 -2.43
N THR A 373 18.91 17.50 -2.59
CA THR A 373 18.34 18.48 -3.51
C THR A 373 18.82 19.90 -3.21
N ALA A 374 18.82 20.29 -1.92
CA ALA A 374 19.32 21.60 -1.50
C ALA A 374 20.80 21.80 -1.83
N ILE A 375 21.63 20.79 -1.57
CA ILE A 375 23.08 20.85 -1.86
C ILE A 375 23.30 21.00 -3.37
N VAL A 376 22.66 20.16 -4.18
CA VAL A 376 22.80 20.19 -5.65
C VAL A 376 22.34 21.54 -6.21
N ALA A 377 21.18 22.03 -5.78
CA ALA A 377 20.61 23.30 -6.21
C ALA A 377 21.50 24.51 -5.85
N ALA A 378 22.19 24.45 -4.70
CA ALA A 378 23.10 25.52 -4.27
C ALA A 378 24.43 25.57 -5.04
N LEU A 379 24.81 24.49 -5.74
CA LEU A 379 26.09 24.45 -6.48
C LEU A 379 26.20 25.53 -7.57
N TYR A 380 25.10 25.79 -8.29
CA TYR A 380 25.11 26.79 -9.38
C TYR A 380 25.27 28.22 -8.87
N PRO A 381 24.45 28.73 -7.93
CA PRO A 381 24.64 30.08 -7.39
C PRO A 381 25.98 30.25 -6.64
N MET A 382 26.46 29.18 -5.98
CA MET A 382 27.82 29.24 -5.37
C MET A 382 28.92 29.46 -6.40
N ARG A 383 28.83 28.85 -7.61
CA ARG A 383 29.79 29.08 -8.69
C ARG A 383 29.74 30.52 -9.17
N ILE A 384 28.56 31.15 -9.28
CA ILE A 384 28.41 32.56 -9.66
C ILE A 384 29.14 33.43 -8.62
N VAL A 385 28.84 33.28 -7.34
CA VAL A 385 29.46 34.06 -6.26
C VAL A 385 30.96 33.88 -6.22
N SER A 386 31.49 32.69 -6.44
CA SER A 386 32.93 32.41 -6.37
C SER A 386 33.71 33.01 -7.54
N ARG A 387 33.09 33.28 -8.68
CA ARG A 387 33.74 33.81 -9.91
C ARG A 387 33.46 35.29 -10.16
N LEU A 388 32.74 35.98 -9.27
CA LEU A 388 32.39 37.40 -9.42
C LEU A 388 33.62 38.29 -9.58
N PRO A 389 33.73 39.07 -10.67
CA PRO A 389 34.77 40.10 -10.86
C PRO A 389 34.39 41.37 -10.09
N ILE A 390 34.97 41.55 -8.88
CA ILE A 390 34.60 42.58 -7.89
C ILE A 390 34.65 43.99 -8.50
N ALA A 391 35.71 44.27 -9.28
CA ALA A 391 35.95 45.61 -9.85
C ALA A 391 34.91 46.00 -10.93
N ALA A 392 34.41 45.04 -11.71
CA ALA A 392 33.38 45.29 -12.72
C ALA A 392 32.01 45.52 -12.07
N THR A 393 31.64 44.69 -11.09
CA THR A 393 30.33 44.75 -10.39
C THR A 393 30.16 46.08 -9.62
N LEU A 394 31.20 46.58 -8.97
CA LEU A 394 31.13 47.88 -8.28
C LEU A 394 31.05 49.07 -9.23
N ARG A 395 31.64 48.96 -10.44
CA ARG A 395 31.58 50.03 -11.43
C ARG A 395 30.22 50.14 -12.08
N ASP A 396 29.53 49.01 -12.32
CA ASP A 396 28.20 48.97 -12.94
C ASP A 396 27.11 49.53 -12.00
N GLU A 397 27.27 49.44 -10.66
CA GLU A 397 26.36 50.06 -9.68
C GLU A 397 26.52 51.58 -9.54
N VAL A 398 27.68 52.13 -9.90
CA VAL A 398 27.91 53.59 -9.81
C VAL A 398 27.37 54.33 -11.04
N ILE A 399 27.07 53.62 -12.12
CA ILE A 399 26.64 54.20 -13.42
C ILE A 399 25.11 54.02 -13.65
N GLY A 400 24.40 53.19 -12.86
CA GLY A 400 22.95 52.98 -12.92
C GLY A 400 22.25 53.68 -11.75
#